data_a58e0684a32bab76fe6d2fe0db259336
#
_entry.id   a58e0684a32bab76fe6d2fe0db259336
#
_cell.length_a   1.000
_cell.length_b   1.000
_cell.length_c   1.000
_cell.angle_alpha   90.00
_cell.angle_beta   90.00
_cell.angle_gamma   90.00
#
_symmetry.space_group_name_H-M   'P 1'
#
loop_
_entity.id
_entity.type
_entity.pdbx_description
1 polymer ?
#
loop_
_entity_poly.entity_id
_entity_poly.type
_entity_poly.pdbx_seq_one_letter_code
_entity_poly.pdbx_strand_id
1 'polypeptide(L)' 'MTNWFDRIRKYYNTGLWTEKMVGNAVVKKKITAEQYKKITGDDYNK' A
#
# COMPACT_ATOMS: atom_id res chain seq x y z
N MET A 1 -15.83 -7.91 -5.50
CA MET A 1 -14.48 -8.42 -5.69
C MET A 1 -13.47 -7.53 -5.00
N THR A 2 -12.59 -8.14 -4.23
CA THR A 2 -11.63 -7.37 -3.45
C THR A 2 -10.40 -7.06 -4.31
N ASN A 3 -10.06 -5.78 -4.42
CA ASN A 3 -8.85 -5.41 -5.15
C ASN A 3 -7.68 -5.27 -4.17
N TRP A 4 -6.48 -5.23 -4.73
CA TRP A 4 -5.27 -5.17 -3.90
C TRP A 4 -5.20 -3.92 -3.05
N PHE A 5 -5.74 -2.81 -3.54
CA PHE A 5 -5.73 -1.58 -2.78
C PHE A 5 -6.47 -1.74 -1.44
N ASP A 6 -7.67 -2.30 -1.50
CA ASP A 6 -8.46 -2.49 -0.28
C ASP A 6 -7.80 -3.48 0.67
N ARG A 7 -7.24 -4.55 0.13
CA ARG A 7 -6.58 -5.55 0.95
C ARG A 7 -5.37 -4.98 1.67
N ILE A 8 -4.53 -4.29 0.92
CA ILE A 8 -3.28 -3.77 1.47
C ILE A 8 -3.58 -2.66 2.47
N ARG A 9 -4.56 -1.84 2.17
CA ARG A 9 -4.96 -0.79 3.09
C ARG A 9 -5.41 -1.39 4.43
N LYS A 10 -6.19 -2.46 4.37
CA LYS A 10 -6.64 -3.12 5.57
C LYS A 10 -5.48 -3.72 6.36
N TYR A 11 -4.56 -4.38 5.65
CA TYR A 11 -3.39 -4.97 6.30
C TYR A 11 -2.54 -3.92 6.98
N TYR A 12 -2.37 -2.79 6.33
CA TYR A 12 -1.58 -1.71 6.90
C TYR A 12 -2.27 -1.13 8.15
N ASN A 13 -3.57 -0.90 8.07
CA ASN A 13 -4.32 -0.32 9.18
C ASN A 13 -4.37 -1.24 10.40
N THR A 14 -4.37 -2.55 10.17
CA THR A 14 -4.41 -3.51 11.28
C THR A 14 -3.03 -3.84 11.82
N GLY A 15 -1.98 -3.31 11.21
CA GLY A 15 -0.63 -3.55 11.66
C GLY A 15 0.00 -4.81 11.11
N LEU A 16 -0.68 -5.52 10.22
CA LEU A 16 -0.11 -6.72 9.61
C LEU A 16 1.02 -6.39 8.64
N TRP A 17 0.92 -5.24 7.98
CA TRP A 17 1.91 -4.81 7.01
C TRP A 17 2.55 -3.51 7.46
N THR A 18 3.85 -3.41 7.20
CA THR A 18 4.58 -2.17 7.44
C THR A 18 4.54 -1.31 6.18
N GLU A 19 4.95 -0.05 6.34
CA GLU A 19 5.04 0.87 5.21
C GLU A 19 5.94 0.31 4.12
N LYS A 20 7.01 -0.36 4.53
CA LYS A 20 7.94 -0.96 3.59
C LYS A 20 7.26 -2.05 2.75
N MET A 21 6.40 -2.83 3.38
CA MET A 21 5.69 -3.89 2.67
C MET A 21 4.71 -3.30 1.67
N VAL A 22 4.06 -2.20 2.04
CA VAL A 22 3.17 -1.50 1.11
C VAL A 22 3.97 -1.00 -0.09
N GLY A 23 5.18 -0.48 0.17
CA GLY A 23 6.06 -0.05 -0.91
C GLY A 23 6.43 -1.18 -1.86
N ASN A 24 6.65 -2.37 -1.31
CA ASN A 24 6.93 -3.54 -2.14
C ASN A 24 5.77 -3.85 -3.08
N ALA A 25 4.54 -3.62 -2.63
CA ALA A 25 3.38 -3.84 -3.47
C ALA A 25 3.38 -2.89 -4.66
N VAL A 26 3.89 -1.67 -4.47
CA VAL A 26 4.03 -0.72 -5.58
C VAL A 26 5.06 -1.25 -6.58
N VAL A 27 6.18 -1.75 -6.08
CA VAL A 27 7.23 -2.30 -6.94
C VAL A 27 6.70 -3.46 -7.76
N LYS A 28 5.86 -4.29 -7.16
CA LYS A 28 5.27 -5.44 -7.86
C LYS A 28 4.05 -5.05 -8.67
N LYS A 29 3.72 -3.78 -8.71
CA LYS A 29 2.60 -3.25 -9.49
C LYS A 29 1.24 -3.77 -9.04
N LYS A 30 1.14 -4.15 -7.79
CA LYS A 30 -0.15 -4.51 -7.21
C LYS A 30 -0.97 -3.27 -6.92
N ILE A 31 -0.30 -2.18 -6.56
CA ILE A 31 -0.92 -0.88 -6.36
C ILE A 31 -0.03 0.17 -7.00
N THR A 32 -0.56 1.39 -7.13
CA THR A 32 0.21 2.50 -7.69
C THR A 32 0.83 3.34 -6.58
N ALA A 33 1.76 4.23 -6.98
CA ALA A 33 2.36 5.14 -6.02
C ALA A 33 1.30 6.04 -5.38
N GLU A 34 0.29 6.41 -6.16
CA GLU A 34 -0.81 7.22 -5.67
C GLU A 34 -1.58 6.48 -4.59
N GLN A 35 -1.81 5.20 -4.82
CA GLN A 35 -2.51 4.36 -3.85
C GLN A 35 -1.66 4.14 -2.60
N TYR A 36 -0.36 4.05 -2.76
CA TYR A 36 0.55 3.97 -1.61
C TYR A 36 0.36 5.19 -0.70
N LYS A 37 0.30 6.37 -1.31
CA LYS A 37 0.10 7.58 -0.52
C LYS A 37 -1.23 7.57 0.21
N LYS A 38 -2.27 7.06 -0.43
CA LYS A 38 -3.58 7.00 0.19
C LYS A 38 -3.61 6.02 1.36
N ILE A 39 -2.78 5.00 1.30
CA ILE A 39 -2.72 4.00 2.36
C ILE A 39 -1.85 4.46 3.52
N THR A 40 -0.66 4.94 3.23
CA THR A 40 0.31 5.28 4.28
C THR A 40 0.33 6.75 4.64
N GLY A 41 -0.12 7.60 3.75
CA GLY A 41 -0.06 9.04 3.95
C GLY A 41 1.23 9.68 3.49
N ASP A 42 2.17 8.90 3.01
CA ASP A 42 3.47 9.39 2.55
C ASP A 42 3.64 9.19 1.06
N ASP A 43 4.39 10.07 0.43
CA ASP A 43 4.70 9.93 -0.99
C ASP A 43 5.64 8.75 -1.19
N TYR A 44 5.34 7.95 -2.21
CA TYR A 44 6.18 6.81 -2.51
C TYR A 44 7.54 7.24 -3.05
N ASN A 45 7.56 8.26 -3.87
CA ASN A 45 8.79 8.73 -4.52
C ASN A 45 9.46 9.83 -3.72
N LYS A 46 9.89 9.50 -2.56
CA LYS A 46 10.63 10.50 -1.79
C LYS A 46 12.10 10.49 -2.08
#